data_ff03a415d0e619aef522c5d583fef5ca
#
_entry.id   ff03a415d0e619aef522c5d583fef5ca
#
_cell.length_a   1.000
_cell.length_b   1.000
_cell.length_c   1.000
_cell.angle_alpha   90.00
_cell.angle_beta   90.00
_cell.angle_gamma   90.00
#
_symmetry.space_group_name_H-M   'P 1'
#
loop_
_entity.id
_entity.type
_entity.pdbx_description
1 polymer ?
#
loop_
_entity_poly.entity_id
_entity_poly.type
_entity_poly.pdbx_seq_one_letter_code
_entity_poly.pdbx_strand_id
1 'polypeptide(L)'
;MQNVDEIVRSTLLDPYGIDDSDLQSMLGQVICSGIEMGDIYFQSAEAESWTLEDGEVKKSSYSSRQGAGFRSIIGEQTGLAYSESFDKQSLMAAAKAASSIAKAGKNATLPISNDNHEKPYYSSENPILSIDDLSKIDLLNRLDAKVRSLDPRVTEVIASLAGGHGCVLIVNQDGKLATDVRPMVRLSLSVIAESNGRLERGTSGGGGRMTYEFLDDDQLSKYAKEAVDQALINLEADEAPAGEMTVVLGSGWPGVLIHEAIGHGLEGDFNRKKTSAFSGLMGEMVASPVCTIVDDGTIPDARGSLNIDDEGNPTESTVLIAVSYTHLTLPTIYSV
;
A
#
# COMPACT_ATOMS: atom_id res chain seq x y z
N MET A 1 7.06 -0.96 -23.04
CA MET A 1 6.82 -0.41 -21.68
C MET A 1 7.66 0.84 -21.53
N GLN A 2 7.09 1.94 -21.08
CA GLN A 2 7.89 3.11 -20.71
C GLN A 2 8.77 2.74 -19.51
N ASN A 3 9.97 3.32 -19.45
CA ASN A 3 10.86 3.12 -18.32
C ASN A 3 10.25 3.78 -17.07
N VAL A 4 10.19 3.07 -15.95
CA VAL A 4 9.64 3.56 -14.67
C VAL A 4 10.31 4.87 -14.25
N ASP A 5 11.65 4.95 -14.40
CA ASP A 5 12.41 6.17 -14.08
C ASP A 5 11.95 7.38 -14.93
N GLU A 6 11.68 7.18 -16.23
CA GLU A 6 11.17 8.25 -17.11
C GLU A 6 9.78 8.72 -16.69
N ILE A 7 8.88 7.80 -16.33
CA ILE A 7 7.54 8.15 -15.83
C ILE A 7 7.65 8.97 -14.56
N VAL A 8 8.45 8.51 -13.61
CA VAL A 8 8.60 9.16 -12.31
C VAL A 8 9.25 10.54 -12.44
N ARG A 9 10.33 10.66 -13.23
CA ARG A 9 10.99 11.96 -13.47
C ARG A 9 10.07 12.95 -14.18
N SER A 10 9.37 12.51 -15.22
CA SER A 10 8.42 13.38 -15.94
C SER A 10 7.22 13.80 -15.09
N THR A 11 6.92 13.09 -14.01
CA THR A 11 5.84 13.42 -13.07
C THR A 11 6.33 14.31 -11.92
N LEU A 12 7.47 13.98 -11.33
CA LEU A 12 7.91 14.57 -10.05
C LEU A 12 8.99 15.65 -10.19
N LEU A 13 9.80 15.64 -11.26
CA LEU A 13 10.95 16.50 -11.39
C LEU A 13 10.87 17.49 -12.56
N ASP A 14 10.66 16.98 -13.77
CA ASP A 14 10.71 17.77 -15.01
C ASP A 14 9.75 18.97 -15.03
N PRO A 15 8.47 18.85 -14.56
CA PRO A 15 7.55 19.97 -14.55
C PRO A 15 7.99 21.13 -13.67
N TYR A 16 8.88 20.86 -12.72
CA TYR A 16 9.39 21.83 -11.74
C TYR A 16 10.84 22.26 -12.02
N GLY A 17 11.42 21.75 -13.11
CA GLY A 17 12.79 22.01 -13.50
C GLY A 17 13.82 21.53 -12.48
N ILE A 18 13.52 20.46 -11.76
CA ILE A 18 14.42 19.83 -10.79
C ILE A 18 15.32 18.84 -11.54
N ASP A 19 16.62 18.96 -11.37
CA ASP A 19 17.61 18.07 -11.94
C ASP A 19 18.43 17.35 -10.85
N ASP A 20 19.35 16.47 -11.27
CA ASP A 20 20.17 15.70 -10.34
C ASP A 20 21.07 16.59 -9.47
N SER A 21 21.46 17.79 -9.95
CA SER A 21 22.26 18.73 -9.16
C SER A 21 21.44 19.37 -8.03
N ASP A 22 20.14 19.57 -8.25
CA ASP A 22 19.22 20.03 -7.23
C ASP A 22 19.02 18.94 -6.17
N LEU A 23 18.78 17.69 -6.59
CA LEU A 23 18.67 16.55 -5.66
C LEU A 23 19.94 16.36 -4.84
N GLN A 24 21.12 16.48 -5.46
CA GLN A 24 22.41 16.44 -4.75
C GLN A 24 22.53 17.56 -3.70
N SER A 25 22.08 18.77 -4.06
CA SER A 25 22.11 19.92 -3.16
C SER A 25 21.19 19.74 -1.96
N MET A 26 19.98 19.21 -2.19
CA MET A 26 19.01 18.90 -1.15
C MET A 26 19.50 17.76 -0.24
N LEU A 27 20.03 16.68 -0.83
CA LEU A 27 20.61 15.57 -0.07
C LEU A 27 21.79 16.03 0.76
N GLY A 28 22.69 16.84 0.18
CA GLY A 28 23.82 17.42 0.91
C GLY A 28 23.41 18.28 2.09
N GLN A 29 22.24 18.93 2.02
CA GLN A 29 21.68 19.68 3.14
C GLN A 29 21.12 18.74 4.20
N VAL A 30 20.42 17.66 3.80
CA VAL A 30 19.84 16.65 4.70
C VAL A 30 20.92 15.89 5.46
N ILE A 31 22.04 15.55 4.79
CA ILE A 31 23.17 14.80 5.37
C ILE A 31 24.34 15.73 5.74
N CYS A 32 24.03 16.88 6.30
CA CYS A 32 25.09 17.79 6.75
C CYS A 32 25.91 17.17 7.91
N SER A 33 27.10 17.74 8.17
CA SER A 33 28.01 17.21 9.18
C SER A 33 27.33 16.99 10.56
N GLY A 34 27.44 15.79 11.07
CA GLY A 34 26.83 15.36 12.33
C GLY A 34 25.52 14.57 12.15
N ILE A 35 24.96 14.50 10.94
CA ILE A 35 23.85 13.60 10.61
C ILE A 35 24.41 12.21 10.32
N GLU A 36 23.79 11.18 10.89
CA GLU A 36 24.19 9.78 10.72
C GLU A 36 23.48 9.15 9.54
N MET A 37 22.23 9.56 9.30
CA MET A 37 21.39 9.05 8.21
C MET A 37 20.44 10.15 7.71
N GLY A 38 20.11 10.10 6.42
CA GLY A 38 19.11 11.00 5.85
C GLY A 38 18.65 10.55 4.47
N ASP A 39 17.43 10.91 4.14
CA ASP A 39 16.80 10.61 2.87
C ASP A 39 15.86 11.72 2.41
N ILE A 40 15.53 11.64 1.13
CA ILE A 40 14.53 12.47 0.47
C ILE A 40 13.51 11.57 -0.19
N TYR A 41 12.24 11.84 0.02
CA TYR A 41 11.11 11.10 -0.51
C TYR A 41 10.18 12.04 -1.28
N PHE A 42 10.04 11.86 -2.59
CA PHE A 42 9.05 12.54 -3.41
C PHE A 42 7.91 11.60 -3.75
N GLN A 43 6.70 12.12 -3.73
CA GLN A 43 5.51 11.36 -4.10
C GLN A 43 4.51 12.23 -4.86
N SER A 44 3.89 11.63 -5.88
CA SER A 44 2.62 12.08 -6.45
C SER A 44 1.64 10.90 -6.37
N ALA A 45 0.40 11.17 -6.00
CA ALA A 45 -0.64 10.15 -5.92
C ALA A 45 -1.95 10.71 -6.47
N GLU A 46 -2.49 9.99 -7.44
CA GLU A 46 -3.84 10.21 -7.98
C GLU A 46 -4.75 9.09 -7.48
N ALA A 47 -5.99 9.42 -7.20
CA ALA A 47 -6.99 8.45 -6.82
C ALA A 47 -8.37 8.85 -7.34
N GLU A 48 -9.13 7.86 -7.78
CA GLU A 48 -10.54 8.02 -8.14
C GLU A 48 -11.40 6.98 -7.44
N SER A 49 -12.67 7.29 -7.31
CA SER A 49 -13.67 6.31 -6.88
C SER A 49 -15.02 6.58 -7.53
N TRP A 50 -15.76 5.50 -7.80
CA TRP A 50 -17.09 5.50 -8.38
C TRP A 50 -17.98 4.63 -7.52
N THR A 51 -19.18 5.10 -7.15
CA THR A 51 -20.09 4.34 -6.30
C THR A 51 -21.46 4.27 -6.96
N LEU A 52 -21.91 3.04 -7.18
CA LEU A 52 -23.26 2.71 -7.61
C LEU A 52 -24.08 2.29 -6.37
N GLU A 53 -25.27 2.81 -6.28
CA GLU A 53 -26.28 2.50 -5.26
C GLU A 53 -27.67 2.64 -5.88
N ASP A 54 -28.57 1.71 -5.59
CA ASP A 54 -29.93 1.65 -6.16
C ASP A 54 -29.97 1.70 -7.70
N GLY A 55 -29.03 1.01 -8.36
CA GLY A 55 -28.97 0.89 -9.81
C GLY A 55 -28.46 2.16 -10.53
N GLU A 56 -27.97 3.15 -9.82
CA GLU A 56 -27.44 4.39 -10.38
C GLU A 56 -26.06 4.72 -9.79
N VAL A 57 -25.15 5.22 -10.62
CA VAL A 57 -23.88 5.79 -10.14
C VAL A 57 -24.14 7.15 -9.51
N LYS A 58 -24.20 7.20 -8.18
CA LYS A 58 -24.56 8.40 -7.40
C LYS A 58 -23.38 9.28 -7.05
N LYS A 59 -22.17 8.73 -7.04
CA LYS A 59 -20.99 9.47 -6.58
C LYS A 59 -19.77 9.07 -7.39
N SER A 60 -19.02 10.08 -7.80
CA SER A 60 -17.65 9.94 -8.26
C SER A 60 -16.75 10.96 -7.57
N SER A 61 -15.51 10.60 -7.38
CA SER A 61 -14.50 11.50 -6.83
C SER A 61 -13.16 11.28 -7.51
N TYR A 62 -12.40 12.35 -7.66
CA TYR A 62 -11.01 12.33 -8.09
C TYR A 62 -10.19 13.22 -7.16
N SER A 63 -9.00 12.79 -6.86
CA SER A 63 -8.03 13.59 -6.08
C SER A 63 -6.63 13.39 -6.62
N SER A 64 -5.85 14.47 -6.61
CA SER A 64 -4.41 14.43 -6.90
C SER A 64 -3.68 15.12 -5.75
N ARG A 65 -2.61 14.51 -5.26
CA ARG A 65 -1.78 15.02 -4.18
C ARG A 65 -0.32 14.80 -4.52
N GLN A 66 0.52 15.70 -4.06
CA GLN A 66 1.97 15.57 -4.18
C GLN A 66 2.67 16.14 -2.96
N GLY A 67 3.87 15.69 -2.71
CA GLY A 67 4.70 16.21 -1.63
C GLY A 67 6.10 15.61 -1.63
N ALA A 68 7.02 16.32 -0.99
CA ALA A 68 8.36 15.83 -0.72
C ALA A 68 8.66 15.88 0.77
N GLY A 69 9.16 14.77 1.31
CA GLY A 69 9.61 14.61 2.68
C GLY A 69 11.14 14.61 2.75
N PHE A 70 11.68 15.16 3.81
CA PHE A 70 13.12 15.22 4.10
C PHE A 70 13.33 14.74 5.52
N ARG A 71 14.18 13.73 5.68
CA ARG A 71 14.46 13.11 6.98
C ARG A 71 15.96 13.16 7.29
N SER A 72 16.30 13.55 8.51
CA SER A 72 17.66 13.57 9.05
C SER A 72 17.69 12.91 10.42
N ILE A 73 18.66 12.04 10.69
CA ILE A 73 18.73 11.23 11.92
C ILE A 73 20.09 11.40 12.59
N ILE A 74 20.07 11.58 13.92
CA ILE A 74 21.24 11.58 14.79
C ILE A 74 20.90 10.76 16.03
N GLY A 75 21.52 9.60 16.20
CA GLY A 75 21.21 8.70 17.30
C GLY A 75 19.72 8.38 17.34
N GLU A 76 19.03 8.78 18.42
CA GLU A 76 17.59 8.58 18.59
C GLU A 76 16.74 9.79 18.17
N GLN A 77 17.33 10.82 17.59
CA GLN A 77 16.63 12.03 17.19
C GLN A 77 16.37 12.05 15.70
N THR A 78 15.14 12.32 15.31
CA THR A 78 14.71 12.48 13.93
C THR A 78 14.26 13.90 13.67
N GLY A 79 14.85 14.56 12.67
CA GLY A 79 14.32 15.75 12.04
C GLY A 79 13.54 15.35 10.81
N LEU A 80 12.27 15.70 10.77
CA LEU A 80 11.38 15.47 9.63
C LEU A 80 10.76 16.79 9.19
N ALA A 81 10.81 17.08 7.90
CA ALA A 81 10.10 18.20 7.31
C ALA A 81 9.54 17.81 5.94
N TYR A 82 8.48 18.48 5.50
CA TYR A 82 7.86 18.22 4.21
C TYR A 82 7.48 19.50 3.49
N SER A 83 7.30 19.39 2.18
CA SER A 83 6.78 20.45 1.32
C SER A 83 5.77 19.87 0.33
N GLU A 84 4.60 20.49 0.20
CA GLU A 84 3.63 20.20 -0.87
C GLU A 84 3.99 20.94 -2.16
N SER A 85 4.79 22.02 -2.06
CA SER A 85 5.30 22.74 -3.21
C SER A 85 6.64 22.19 -3.67
N PHE A 86 6.77 21.94 -4.97
CA PHE A 86 8.00 21.45 -5.59
C PHE A 86 8.88 22.59 -6.15
N ASP A 87 8.64 23.83 -5.77
CA ASP A 87 9.62 24.88 -6.06
C ASP A 87 10.91 24.67 -5.26
N LYS A 88 12.06 24.94 -5.90
CA LYS A 88 13.38 24.66 -5.32
C LYS A 88 13.63 25.36 -3.98
N GLN A 89 13.04 26.54 -3.77
CA GLN A 89 13.21 27.30 -2.52
C GLN A 89 12.48 26.61 -1.37
N SER A 90 11.24 26.19 -1.57
CA SER A 90 10.44 25.46 -0.57
C SER A 90 11.06 24.11 -0.22
N LEU A 91 11.51 23.35 -1.22
CA LEU A 91 12.19 22.07 -1.02
C LEU A 91 13.49 22.23 -0.22
N MET A 92 14.32 23.21 -0.57
CA MET A 92 15.55 23.48 0.16
C MET A 92 15.29 23.99 1.59
N ALA A 93 14.22 24.75 1.81
CA ALA A 93 13.81 25.17 3.16
C ALA A 93 13.38 23.98 4.02
N ALA A 94 12.65 23.02 3.45
CA ALA A 94 12.26 21.77 4.13
C ALA A 94 13.50 20.91 4.45
N ALA A 95 14.42 20.72 3.50
CA ALA A 95 15.68 20.02 3.73
C ALA A 95 16.50 20.63 4.89
N LYS A 96 16.58 21.94 4.93
CA LYS A 96 17.24 22.69 6.03
C LYS A 96 16.50 22.54 7.36
N ALA A 97 15.16 22.51 7.35
CA ALA A 97 14.38 22.32 8.56
C ALA A 97 14.60 20.91 9.14
N ALA A 98 14.60 19.86 8.29
CA ALA A 98 14.88 18.49 8.72
C ALA A 98 16.27 18.35 9.35
N SER A 99 17.31 18.94 8.73
CA SER A 99 18.67 18.86 9.27
C SER A 99 18.95 19.78 10.48
N SER A 100 17.98 20.60 10.89
CA SER A 100 18.15 21.56 12.02
C SER A 100 18.35 20.88 13.39
N ILE A 101 18.13 19.58 13.50
CA ILE A 101 18.46 18.78 14.69
C ILE A 101 19.98 18.68 14.91
N ALA A 102 20.78 18.80 13.83
CA ALA A 102 22.25 18.86 13.93
C ALA A 102 22.71 20.26 14.34
N LYS A 103 23.73 20.31 15.18
CA LYS A 103 24.47 21.57 15.38
C LYS A 103 25.17 21.90 14.07
N ALA A 104 25.07 23.17 13.65
CA ALA A 104 25.55 23.68 12.37
C ALA A 104 26.79 22.96 11.79
N GLY A 105 26.55 22.15 10.76
CA GLY A 105 27.57 21.36 10.07
C GLY A 105 27.82 21.84 8.64
N LYS A 106 28.85 21.30 7.99
CA LYS A 106 29.09 21.52 6.57
C LYS A 106 28.22 20.58 5.75
N ASN A 107 27.63 21.08 4.66
CA ASN A 107 26.90 20.25 3.70
C ASN A 107 27.83 19.21 3.08
N ALA A 108 27.30 18.00 2.89
CA ALA A 108 27.95 16.96 2.12
C ALA A 108 27.67 17.15 0.62
N THR A 109 28.54 16.62 -0.22
CA THR A 109 28.29 16.49 -1.67
C THR A 109 28.40 15.03 -2.02
N LEU A 110 27.29 14.42 -2.42
CA LEU A 110 27.20 13.01 -2.76
C LEU A 110 26.71 12.88 -4.21
N PRO A 111 27.37 12.07 -5.04
CA PRO A 111 26.86 11.78 -6.39
C PRO A 111 25.56 10.97 -6.28
N ILE A 112 24.61 11.28 -7.14
CA ILE A 112 23.39 10.48 -7.29
C ILE A 112 23.64 9.39 -8.32
N SER A 113 23.21 8.18 -8.03
CA SER A 113 23.26 7.04 -8.93
C SER A 113 21.89 6.34 -8.94
N ASN A 114 21.42 5.97 -10.14
CA ASN A 114 20.18 5.22 -10.29
C ASN A 114 20.37 3.78 -9.83
N ASP A 115 19.45 3.28 -9.02
CA ASP A 115 19.37 1.89 -8.61
C ASP A 115 18.17 1.26 -9.33
N ASN A 116 18.42 0.59 -10.46
CA ASN A 116 17.38 0.01 -11.30
C ASN A 116 17.04 -1.40 -10.83
N HIS A 117 15.75 -1.66 -10.51
CA HIS A 117 15.25 -2.99 -10.21
C HIS A 117 15.06 -3.83 -11.48
N GLU A 118 15.64 -5.03 -11.51
CA GLU A 118 15.65 -5.89 -12.69
C GLU A 118 14.31 -6.55 -13.02
N LYS A 119 13.38 -6.66 -12.07
CA LYS A 119 12.09 -7.33 -12.26
C LYS A 119 10.98 -6.69 -11.45
N PRO A 120 10.08 -5.92 -12.10
CA PRO A 120 8.91 -5.38 -11.42
C PRO A 120 7.89 -6.50 -11.11
N TYR A 121 7.25 -6.43 -9.94
CA TYR A 121 6.20 -7.35 -9.52
C TYR A 121 4.83 -6.97 -10.07
N TYR A 122 4.69 -5.79 -10.67
CA TYR A 122 3.46 -5.27 -11.26
C TYR A 122 3.75 -4.29 -12.40
N SER A 123 2.73 -4.03 -13.23
CA SER A 123 2.81 -3.04 -14.31
C SER A 123 2.93 -1.61 -13.76
N SER A 124 3.57 -0.73 -14.51
CA SER A 124 3.59 0.73 -14.24
C SER A 124 2.43 1.48 -14.91
N GLU A 125 1.46 0.77 -15.45
CA GLU A 125 0.33 1.33 -16.17
C GLU A 125 -0.61 2.11 -15.25
N ASN A 126 -1.09 3.29 -15.69
CA ASN A 126 -2.02 4.08 -14.89
C ASN A 126 -3.45 3.48 -15.01
N PRO A 127 -3.99 2.87 -13.95
CA PRO A 127 -5.31 2.25 -14.01
C PRO A 127 -6.43 3.26 -14.24
N ILE A 128 -6.28 4.51 -13.78
CA ILE A 128 -7.29 5.56 -13.94
C ILE A 128 -7.55 5.85 -15.43
N LEU A 129 -6.50 5.72 -16.25
CA LEU A 129 -6.55 5.96 -17.70
C LEU A 129 -6.77 4.70 -18.53
N SER A 130 -6.81 3.51 -17.92
CA SER A 130 -6.89 2.24 -18.65
C SER A 130 -8.24 2.03 -19.35
N ILE A 131 -9.31 2.58 -18.79
CA ILE A 131 -10.64 2.62 -19.39
C ILE A 131 -11.28 4.00 -19.18
N ASP A 132 -12.17 4.40 -20.08
CA ASP A 132 -12.88 5.68 -19.96
C ASP A 132 -13.99 5.65 -18.88
N ASP A 133 -14.50 6.82 -18.53
CA ASP A 133 -15.49 6.97 -17.46
C ASP A 133 -16.82 6.27 -17.77
N LEU A 134 -17.23 6.24 -19.05
CA LEU A 134 -18.46 5.54 -19.47
C LEU A 134 -18.29 4.04 -19.32
N SER A 135 -17.11 3.50 -19.60
CA SER A 135 -16.77 2.09 -19.40
C SER A 135 -16.76 1.72 -17.91
N LYS A 136 -16.31 2.60 -17.01
CA LYS A 136 -16.38 2.40 -15.55
C LYS A 136 -17.83 2.35 -15.07
N ILE A 137 -18.68 3.25 -15.57
CA ILE A 137 -20.11 3.27 -15.26
C ILE A 137 -20.79 2.00 -15.79
N ASP A 138 -20.50 1.59 -17.04
CA ASP A 138 -21.05 0.37 -17.63
C ASP A 138 -20.65 -0.87 -16.84
N LEU A 139 -19.40 -0.97 -16.37
CA LEU A 139 -18.91 -2.05 -15.52
C LEU A 139 -19.75 -2.18 -14.25
N LEU A 140 -20.00 -1.07 -13.54
CA LEU A 140 -20.81 -1.06 -12.34
C LEU A 140 -22.28 -1.44 -12.63
N ASN A 141 -22.86 -0.95 -13.73
CA ASN A 141 -24.23 -1.30 -14.14
C ASN A 141 -24.36 -2.77 -14.50
N ARG A 142 -23.39 -3.34 -15.23
CA ARG A 142 -23.35 -4.78 -15.53
C ARG A 142 -23.26 -5.62 -14.27
N LEU A 143 -22.45 -5.20 -13.29
CA LEU A 143 -22.35 -5.88 -12.01
C LEU A 143 -23.68 -5.87 -11.25
N ASP A 144 -24.35 -4.70 -11.14
CA ASP A 144 -25.66 -4.59 -10.49
C ASP A 144 -26.71 -5.49 -11.16
N ALA A 145 -26.77 -5.46 -12.49
CA ALA A 145 -27.69 -6.31 -13.25
C ALA A 145 -27.42 -7.82 -13.03
N LYS A 146 -26.15 -8.24 -13.01
CA LYS A 146 -25.77 -9.62 -12.70
C LYS A 146 -26.23 -10.01 -11.29
N VAL A 147 -25.95 -9.20 -10.28
CA VAL A 147 -26.33 -9.46 -8.88
C VAL A 147 -27.83 -9.65 -8.75
N ARG A 148 -28.62 -8.70 -9.27
CA ARG A 148 -30.11 -8.74 -9.20
C ARG A 148 -30.71 -9.92 -9.95
N SER A 149 -30.04 -10.41 -10.99
CA SER A 149 -30.51 -11.56 -11.77
C SER A 149 -30.34 -12.90 -11.06
N LEU A 150 -29.49 -13.00 -10.02
CA LEU A 150 -29.17 -14.25 -9.33
C LEU A 150 -30.26 -14.70 -8.36
N ASP A 151 -30.90 -13.77 -7.64
CA ASP A 151 -31.96 -14.13 -6.70
C ASP A 151 -32.95 -12.95 -6.49
N PRO A 152 -34.28 -13.21 -6.54
CA PRO A 152 -35.29 -12.17 -6.37
C PRO A 152 -35.35 -11.57 -4.96
N ARG A 153 -34.72 -12.18 -3.96
CA ARG A 153 -34.60 -11.66 -2.59
C ARG A 153 -33.59 -10.54 -2.47
N VAL A 154 -32.76 -10.30 -3.48
CA VAL A 154 -31.84 -9.14 -3.50
C VAL A 154 -32.62 -7.85 -3.58
N THR A 155 -32.52 -7.04 -2.54
CA THR A 155 -33.22 -5.75 -2.41
C THR A 155 -32.33 -4.58 -2.68
N GLU A 156 -31.05 -4.64 -2.27
CA GLU A 156 -30.11 -3.54 -2.40
C GLU A 156 -28.74 -4.02 -2.93
N VAL A 157 -28.12 -3.23 -3.81
CA VAL A 157 -26.77 -3.46 -4.33
C VAL A 157 -25.98 -2.18 -4.22
N ILE A 158 -24.86 -2.24 -3.52
CA ILE A 158 -23.89 -1.18 -3.42
C ILE A 158 -22.58 -1.68 -4.03
N ALA A 159 -22.13 -1.05 -5.09
CA ALA A 159 -20.85 -1.37 -5.73
C ALA A 159 -19.94 -0.15 -5.77
N SER A 160 -18.67 -0.31 -5.42
CA SER A 160 -17.67 0.74 -5.47
C SER A 160 -16.46 0.29 -6.25
N LEU A 161 -16.06 1.08 -7.24
CA LEU A 161 -14.86 0.91 -8.02
C LEU A 161 -13.88 2.03 -7.64
N ALA A 162 -12.65 1.67 -7.28
CA ALA A 162 -11.61 2.63 -6.93
C ALA A 162 -10.31 2.32 -7.69
N GLY A 163 -9.65 3.37 -8.13
CA GLY A 163 -8.35 3.33 -8.78
C GLY A 163 -7.38 4.33 -8.17
N GLY A 164 -6.11 3.99 -8.18
CA GLY A 164 -5.03 4.87 -7.74
C GLY A 164 -3.77 4.66 -8.57
N HIS A 165 -3.02 5.73 -8.72
CA HIS A 165 -1.73 5.72 -9.39
C HIS A 165 -0.76 6.59 -8.61
N GLY A 166 0.30 6.00 -8.10
CA GLY A 166 1.34 6.69 -7.34
C GLY A 166 2.68 6.63 -8.04
N CYS A 167 3.40 7.76 -8.06
CA CYS A 167 4.81 7.82 -8.45
C CYS A 167 5.64 8.17 -7.22
N VAL A 168 6.72 7.42 -7.00
CA VAL A 168 7.61 7.59 -5.87
C VAL A 168 9.05 7.72 -6.37
N LEU A 169 9.80 8.66 -5.79
CA LEU A 169 11.23 8.82 -5.98
C LEU A 169 11.89 9.00 -4.62
N ILE A 170 12.88 8.19 -4.35
CA ILE A 170 13.61 8.19 -3.08
C ILE A 170 15.09 8.39 -3.37
N VAL A 171 15.73 9.27 -2.62
CA VAL A 171 17.19 9.42 -2.64
C VAL A 171 17.70 9.17 -1.23
N ASN A 172 18.45 8.09 -1.05
CA ASN A 172 18.97 7.71 0.26
C ASN A 172 20.32 8.39 0.56
N GLN A 173 20.80 8.19 1.78
CA GLN A 173 22.06 8.76 2.28
C GLN A 173 23.30 8.44 1.45
N ASP A 174 23.31 7.34 0.70
CA ASP A 174 24.41 6.90 -0.14
C ASP A 174 24.36 7.54 -1.55
N GLY A 175 23.34 8.39 -1.81
CA GLY A 175 23.07 8.99 -3.11
C GLY A 175 22.41 8.01 -4.09
N LYS A 176 21.92 6.87 -3.65
CA LYS A 176 21.13 5.96 -4.50
C LYS A 176 19.74 6.53 -4.70
N LEU A 177 19.36 6.63 -5.98
CA LEU A 177 18.04 7.05 -6.40
C LEU A 177 17.24 5.82 -6.83
N ALA A 178 16.12 5.61 -6.16
CA ALA A 178 15.18 4.54 -6.46
C ALA A 178 13.82 5.13 -6.85
N THR A 179 13.16 4.53 -7.85
CA THR A 179 11.87 4.98 -8.39
C THR A 179 10.89 3.83 -8.46
N ASP A 180 9.60 4.13 -8.22
CA ASP A 180 8.53 3.16 -8.35
C ASP A 180 7.24 3.84 -8.85
N VAL A 181 6.48 3.11 -9.64
CA VAL A 181 5.12 3.48 -10.06
C VAL A 181 4.15 2.47 -9.49
N ARG A 182 3.27 2.92 -8.63
CA ARG A 182 2.41 2.08 -7.78
C ARG A 182 0.94 2.16 -8.21
N PRO A 183 0.49 1.36 -9.18
CA PRO A 183 -0.93 1.27 -9.51
C PRO A 183 -1.68 0.55 -8.39
N MET A 184 -2.98 0.81 -8.29
CA MET A 184 -3.88 0.11 -7.38
C MET A 184 -5.31 0.19 -7.89
N VAL A 185 -5.99 -0.94 -7.92
CA VAL A 185 -7.43 -1.00 -8.20
C VAL A 185 -8.15 -1.82 -7.14
N ARG A 186 -9.42 -1.49 -6.93
CA ARG A 186 -10.31 -2.24 -6.04
C ARG A 186 -11.74 -2.15 -6.52
N LEU A 187 -12.40 -3.30 -6.60
CA LEU A 187 -13.86 -3.43 -6.64
C LEU A 187 -14.35 -3.90 -5.26
N SER A 188 -15.36 -3.25 -4.73
CA SER A 188 -16.07 -3.67 -3.51
C SER A 188 -17.55 -3.79 -3.84
N LEU A 189 -18.15 -4.92 -3.48
CA LEU A 189 -19.56 -5.22 -3.69
C LEU A 189 -20.20 -5.58 -2.36
N SER A 190 -21.36 -5.00 -2.10
CA SER A 190 -22.23 -5.31 -0.97
C SER A 190 -23.64 -5.55 -1.48
N VAL A 191 -24.24 -6.64 -1.06
CA VAL A 191 -25.58 -7.05 -1.43
C VAL A 191 -26.41 -7.21 -0.16
N ILE A 192 -27.64 -6.69 -0.16
CA ILE A 192 -28.63 -6.96 0.89
C ILE A 192 -29.72 -7.83 0.28
N ALA A 193 -30.01 -8.94 0.94
CA ALA A 193 -31.14 -9.80 0.61
C ALA A 193 -32.16 -9.80 1.76
N GLU A 194 -33.44 -9.90 1.40
CA GLU A 194 -34.56 -9.92 2.35
C GLU A 194 -35.39 -11.18 2.21
N SER A 195 -35.76 -11.77 3.35
CA SER A 195 -36.75 -12.87 3.41
C SER A 195 -37.53 -12.79 4.72
N ASN A 196 -38.85 -12.74 4.64
CA ASN A 196 -39.74 -12.69 5.81
C ASN A 196 -39.45 -11.60 6.83
N GLY A 197 -38.97 -10.42 6.36
CA GLY A 197 -38.62 -9.27 7.20
C GLY A 197 -37.21 -9.37 7.82
N ARG A 198 -36.45 -10.43 7.55
CA ARG A 198 -35.04 -10.53 7.89
C ARG A 198 -34.21 -10.00 6.73
N LEU A 199 -33.28 -9.10 7.05
CA LEU A 199 -32.31 -8.51 6.11
C LEU A 199 -30.94 -9.03 6.44
N GLU A 200 -30.25 -9.53 5.44
CA GLU A 200 -28.86 -10.01 5.62
C GLU A 200 -27.96 -9.50 4.50
N ARG A 201 -26.69 -9.33 4.86
CA ARG A 201 -25.69 -8.77 3.99
C ARG A 201 -24.70 -9.83 3.52
N GLY A 202 -24.36 -9.78 2.24
CA GLY A 202 -23.22 -10.48 1.67
C GLY A 202 -22.26 -9.48 1.01
N THR A 203 -20.97 -9.79 1.01
CA THR A 203 -19.93 -8.93 0.43
C THR A 203 -18.97 -9.74 -0.39
N SER A 204 -18.49 -9.17 -1.48
CA SER A 204 -17.39 -9.70 -2.28
C SER A 204 -16.61 -8.57 -2.95
N GLY A 205 -15.57 -8.90 -3.67
CA GLY A 205 -14.75 -7.97 -4.41
C GLY A 205 -13.28 -8.35 -4.35
N GLY A 206 -12.47 -7.51 -4.95
CA GLY A 206 -11.03 -7.73 -5.02
C GLY A 206 -10.32 -6.61 -5.73
N GLY A 207 -9.05 -6.81 -5.98
CA GLY A 207 -8.19 -5.85 -6.64
C GLY A 207 -6.74 -6.13 -6.32
N GLY A 208 -5.87 -5.27 -6.84
CA GLY A 208 -4.44 -5.40 -6.68
C GLY A 208 -3.71 -4.31 -7.44
N ARG A 209 -2.44 -4.53 -7.70
CA ARG A 209 -1.58 -3.62 -8.47
C ARG A 209 -1.66 -3.90 -9.96
N MET A 210 -2.81 -3.56 -10.53
CA MET A 210 -3.17 -3.83 -11.93
C MET A 210 -4.08 -2.72 -12.47
N THR A 211 -4.55 -2.86 -13.72
CA THR A 211 -5.53 -1.97 -14.32
C THR A 211 -6.96 -2.48 -14.13
N TYR A 212 -7.97 -1.69 -14.52
CA TYR A 212 -9.38 -2.11 -14.45
C TYR A 212 -9.72 -3.26 -15.40
N GLU A 213 -8.88 -3.58 -16.36
CA GLU A 213 -9.10 -4.65 -17.35
C GLU A 213 -9.21 -6.06 -16.71
N PHE A 214 -8.73 -6.23 -15.47
CA PHE A 214 -8.89 -7.49 -14.74
C PHE A 214 -10.37 -7.78 -14.40
N LEU A 215 -11.24 -6.78 -14.45
CA LEU A 215 -12.68 -6.90 -14.15
C LEU A 215 -13.45 -7.31 -15.40
N ASP A 216 -13.08 -8.44 -15.96
CA ASP A 216 -13.83 -9.07 -17.04
C ASP A 216 -15.19 -9.65 -16.58
N ASP A 217 -15.95 -10.19 -17.51
CA ASP A 217 -17.30 -10.67 -17.26
C ASP A 217 -17.34 -11.90 -16.33
N ASP A 218 -16.29 -12.73 -16.36
CA ASP A 218 -16.14 -13.89 -15.49
C ASP A 218 -15.85 -13.47 -14.07
N GLN A 219 -14.95 -12.49 -13.90
CA GLN A 219 -14.62 -11.97 -12.57
C GLN A 219 -15.81 -11.22 -11.93
N LEU A 220 -16.56 -10.44 -12.72
CA LEU A 220 -17.78 -9.79 -12.24
C LEU A 220 -18.84 -10.85 -11.83
N SER A 221 -19.03 -11.90 -12.62
CA SER A 221 -19.94 -12.99 -12.30
C SER A 221 -19.55 -13.75 -11.03
N LYS A 222 -18.27 -13.98 -10.82
CA LYS A 222 -17.73 -14.57 -9.61
C LYS A 222 -18.04 -13.71 -8.37
N TYR A 223 -17.73 -12.41 -8.40
CA TYR A 223 -17.99 -11.53 -7.26
C TYR A 223 -19.49 -11.37 -6.99
N ALA A 224 -20.33 -11.26 -8.04
CA ALA A 224 -21.78 -11.23 -7.90
C ALA A 224 -22.29 -12.48 -7.17
N LYS A 225 -21.87 -13.67 -7.63
CA LYS A 225 -22.27 -14.93 -7.02
C LYS A 225 -21.83 -15.07 -5.58
N GLU A 226 -20.57 -14.76 -5.27
CA GLU A 226 -20.02 -14.84 -3.91
C GLU A 226 -20.79 -13.94 -2.93
N ALA A 227 -21.10 -12.68 -3.31
CA ALA A 227 -21.84 -11.77 -2.46
C ALA A 227 -23.29 -12.21 -2.25
N VAL A 228 -23.98 -12.67 -3.30
CA VAL A 228 -25.36 -13.16 -3.19
C VAL A 228 -25.41 -14.43 -2.37
N ASP A 229 -24.57 -15.43 -2.66
CA ASP A 229 -24.53 -16.68 -1.90
C ASP A 229 -24.32 -16.41 -0.40
N GLN A 230 -23.41 -15.50 -0.04
CA GLN A 230 -23.17 -15.13 1.36
C GLN A 230 -24.40 -14.50 2.01
N ALA A 231 -25.09 -13.58 1.32
CA ALA A 231 -26.32 -12.97 1.85
C ALA A 231 -27.42 -14.01 2.07
N LEU A 232 -27.58 -14.93 1.11
CA LEU A 232 -28.59 -16.00 1.19
C LEU A 232 -28.28 -17.02 2.29
N ILE A 233 -27.03 -17.42 2.45
CA ILE A 233 -26.58 -18.29 3.55
C ILE A 233 -26.87 -17.60 4.89
N ASN A 234 -26.58 -16.31 5.02
CA ASN A 234 -26.84 -15.56 6.25
C ASN A 234 -28.35 -15.47 6.58
N LEU A 235 -29.23 -15.39 5.56
CA LEU A 235 -30.69 -15.41 5.76
C LEU A 235 -31.18 -16.71 6.40
N GLU A 236 -30.51 -17.82 6.12
CA GLU A 236 -30.85 -19.16 6.61
C GLU A 236 -30.04 -19.57 7.86
N ALA A 237 -29.02 -18.77 8.22
CA ALA A 237 -28.13 -19.09 9.31
C ALA A 237 -28.80 -18.94 10.69
N ASP A 238 -28.49 -19.84 11.59
CA ASP A 238 -28.80 -19.75 13.01
C ASP A 238 -27.80 -18.78 13.70
N GLU A 239 -28.17 -18.34 14.91
CA GLU A 239 -27.27 -17.54 15.73
C GLU A 239 -26.02 -18.33 16.13
N ALA A 240 -24.84 -17.69 16.04
CA ALA A 240 -23.59 -18.30 16.46
C ALA A 240 -23.61 -18.60 17.97
N PRO A 241 -23.20 -19.80 18.41
CA PRO A 241 -23.13 -20.12 19.85
C PRO A 241 -22.09 -19.25 20.55
N ALA A 242 -22.43 -18.71 21.71
CA ALA A 242 -21.51 -18.00 22.57
C ALA A 242 -20.81 -18.97 23.52
N GLY A 243 -19.49 -18.85 23.69
CA GLY A 243 -18.72 -19.65 24.61
C GLY A 243 -17.31 -19.97 24.12
N GLU A 244 -16.54 -20.67 24.96
CA GLU A 244 -15.23 -21.19 24.57
C GLU A 244 -15.36 -22.42 23.68
N MET A 245 -14.70 -22.39 22.53
CA MET A 245 -14.75 -23.48 21.56
C MET A 245 -13.48 -23.55 20.72
N THR A 246 -13.22 -24.71 20.13
CA THR A 246 -12.16 -24.87 19.14
C THR A 246 -12.53 -24.17 17.84
N VAL A 247 -11.66 -23.30 17.35
CA VAL A 247 -11.86 -22.52 16.14
C VAL A 247 -10.82 -22.93 15.08
N VAL A 248 -11.30 -23.18 13.86
CA VAL A 248 -10.44 -23.37 12.68
C VAL A 248 -10.53 -22.13 11.81
N LEU A 249 -9.40 -21.45 11.63
CA LEU A 249 -9.31 -20.29 10.75
C LEU A 249 -8.93 -20.76 9.34
N GLY A 250 -9.75 -20.39 8.35
CA GLY A 250 -9.43 -20.60 6.94
C GLY A 250 -8.41 -19.60 6.43
N SER A 251 -8.00 -19.73 5.16
CA SER A 251 -7.15 -18.74 4.49
C SER A 251 -7.92 -17.44 4.15
N GLY A 252 -7.21 -16.36 3.86
CA GLY A 252 -7.79 -15.08 3.47
C GLY A 252 -7.91 -14.10 4.64
N TRP A 253 -9.09 -13.57 4.94
CA TRP A 253 -9.32 -12.58 5.99
C TRP A 253 -8.71 -12.91 7.36
N PRO A 254 -8.71 -14.16 7.85
CA PRO A 254 -8.00 -14.51 9.08
C PRO A 254 -6.50 -14.21 9.07
N GLY A 255 -5.88 -14.00 7.90
CA GLY A 255 -4.51 -13.51 7.79
C GLY A 255 -4.28 -12.16 8.49
N VAL A 256 -5.31 -11.33 8.62
CA VAL A 256 -5.25 -10.07 9.39
C VAL A 256 -4.93 -10.35 10.87
N LEU A 257 -5.46 -11.43 11.46
CA LEU A 257 -5.09 -11.82 12.83
C LEU A 257 -3.60 -12.10 12.98
N ILE A 258 -2.98 -12.73 11.98
CA ILE A 258 -1.54 -12.99 11.97
C ILE A 258 -0.75 -11.69 11.80
N HIS A 259 -1.23 -10.78 10.95
CA HIS A 259 -0.67 -9.44 10.79
C HIS A 259 -0.65 -8.68 12.14
N GLU A 260 -1.77 -8.64 12.86
CA GLU A 260 -1.87 -7.94 14.16
C GLU A 260 -1.05 -8.64 15.26
N ALA A 261 -1.11 -9.97 15.32
CA ALA A 261 -0.49 -10.71 16.40
C ALA A 261 1.03 -10.85 16.24
N ILE A 262 1.52 -10.94 15.01
CA ILE A 262 2.94 -11.24 14.71
C ILE A 262 3.58 -10.10 13.93
N GLY A 263 2.94 -9.61 12.85
CA GLY A 263 3.50 -8.59 11.97
C GLY A 263 3.93 -7.36 12.74
N HIS A 264 3.01 -6.69 13.42
CA HIS A 264 3.33 -5.52 14.25
C HIS A 264 4.28 -5.85 15.40
N GLY A 265 4.16 -7.03 15.99
CA GLY A 265 5.06 -7.45 17.08
C GLY A 265 6.52 -7.64 16.65
N LEU A 266 6.76 -7.91 15.35
CA LEU A 266 8.10 -8.11 14.80
C LEU A 266 8.65 -6.89 14.06
N GLU A 267 7.94 -5.75 14.05
CA GLU A 267 8.51 -4.49 13.56
C GLU A 267 9.80 -4.15 14.31
N GLY A 268 10.83 -3.76 13.58
CA GLY A 268 12.16 -3.61 14.13
C GLY A 268 12.30 -2.47 15.14
N ASP A 269 11.55 -1.36 14.95
CA ASP A 269 11.62 -0.23 15.89
C ASP A 269 11.06 -0.58 17.28
N PHE A 270 9.96 -1.35 17.36
CA PHE A 270 9.43 -1.84 18.62
C PHE A 270 10.40 -2.83 19.29
N ASN A 271 11.06 -3.69 18.50
CA ASN A 271 12.06 -4.63 19.02
C ASN A 271 13.32 -3.90 19.48
N ARG A 272 13.80 -2.90 18.71
CA ARG A 272 14.94 -2.06 19.10
C ARG A 272 14.67 -1.30 20.40
N LYS A 273 13.49 -0.70 20.54
CA LYS A 273 13.03 0.03 21.74
C LYS A 273 12.68 -0.90 22.91
N LYS A 274 12.69 -2.22 22.70
CA LYS A 274 12.32 -3.26 23.69
C LYS A 274 10.88 -3.10 24.21
N THR A 275 9.98 -2.64 23.36
CA THR A 275 8.54 -2.47 23.66
C THR A 275 7.69 -3.60 23.13
N SER A 276 8.23 -4.44 22.24
CA SER A 276 7.56 -5.64 21.73
C SER A 276 7.69 -6.82 22.68
N ALA A 277 6.66 -7.68 22.72
CA ALA A 277 6.70 -8.98 23.41
C ALA A 277 7.76 -9.93 22.81
N PHE A 278 8.19 -9.71 21.55
CA PHE A 278 9.20 -10.50 20.86
C PHE A 278 10.64 -9.99 21.08
N SER A 279 10.82 -8.90 21.80
CA SER A 279 12.14 -8.30 21.99
C SER A 279 13.12 -9.26 22.65
N GLY A 280 14.23 -9.54 21.97
CA GLY A 280 15.30 -10.43 22.46
C GLY A 280 15.01 -11.93 22.32
N LEU A 281 13.90 -12.31 21.65
CA LEU A 281 13.52 -13.70 21.47
C LEU A 281 14.00 -14.30 20.14
N MET A 282 14.98 -13.69 19.47
CA MET A 282 15.57 -14.26 18.26
C MET A 282 16.16 -15.65 18.54
N GLY A 283 15.73 -16.66 17.76
CA GLY A 283 16.13 -18.05 17.94
C GLY A 283 15.35 -18.81 19.02
N GLU A 284 14.41 -18.14 19.70
CA GLU A 284 13.58 -18.77 20.73
C GLU A 284 12.24 -19.23 20.14
N MET A 285 11.63 -20.23 20.77
CA MET A 285 10.32 -20.75 20.38
C MET A 285 9.21 -19.82 20.86
N VAL A 286 8.48 -19.19 19.92
CA VAL A 286 7.44 -18.20 20.22
C VAL A 286 6.04 -18.61 19.77
N ALA A 287 5.91 -19.75 19.07
CA ALA A 287 4.63 -20.26 18.56
C ALA A 287 4.61 -21.79 18.60
N SER A 288 3.52 -22.42 18.09
CA SER A 288 3.44 -23.87 17.97
C SER A 288 4.40 -24.39 16.89
N PRO A 289 5.05 -25.57 17.07
CA PRO A 289 6.01 -26.15 16.11
C PRO A 289 5.50 -26.38 14.67
N VAL A 290 4.22 -26.16 14.43
CA VAL A 290 3.61 -26.28 13.08
C VAL A 290 3.48 -24.95 12.35
N CYS A 291 3.89 -23.84 13.00
CA CYS A 291 3.73 -22.50 12.42
C CYS A 291 4.98 -22.04 11.68
N THR A 292 4.81 -21.61 10.44
CA THR A 292 5.79 -20.84 9.66
C THR A 292 5.10 -19.59 9.14
N ILE A 293 5.71 -18.42 9.37
CA ILE A 293 5.15 -17.11 8.99
C ILE A 293 6.18 -16.39 8.13
N VAL A 294 5.70 -15.91 6.99
CA VAL A 294 6.52 -15.21 5.99
C VAL A 294 5.89 -13.85 5.73
N ASP A 295 6.71 -12.80 5.69
CA ASP A 295 6.39 -11.51 5.11
C ASP A 295 6.89 -11.49 3.67
N ASP A 296 5.99 -11.30 2.70
CA ASP A 296 6.32 -11.42 1.29
C ASP A 296 5.79 -10.24 0.48
N GLY A 297 6.68 -9.30 0.17
CA GLY A 297 6.40 -8.16 -0.69
C GLY A 297 6.56 -8.43 -2.19
N THR A 298 6.84 -9.69 -2.60
CA THR A 298 7.23 -10.04 -3.98
C THR A 298 6.15 -10.76 -4.79
N ILE A 299 4.97 -10.96 -4.22
CA ILE A 299 3.87 -11.66 -4.89
C ILE A 299 3.34 -10.82 -6.05
N PRO A 300 3.37 -11.33 -7.30
CA PRO A 300 2.94 -10.55 -8.46
C PRO A 300 1.52 -10.00 -8.31
N ASP A 301 1.33 -8.74 -8.69
CA ASP A 301 0.08 -7.99 -8.71
C ASP A 301 -0.67 -7.93 -7.36
N ALA A 302 -0.10 -8.47 -6.30
CA ALA A 302 -0.74 -8.45 -4.98
C ALA A 302 -0.79 -7.01 -4.41
N ARG A 303 -1.87 -6.71 -3.69
CA ARG A 303 -2.09 -5.39 -3.08
C ARG A 303 -0.94 -4.94 -2.18
N GLY A 304 -0.38 -5.85 -1.39
CA GLY A 304 0.70 -5.58 -0.44
C GLY A 304 2.10 -5.56 -1.06
N SER A 305 2.26 -5.98 -2.31
CA SER A 305 3.57 -6.06 -2.96
C SER A 305 4.08 -4.68 -3.36
N LEU A 306 5.39 -4.49 -3.26
CA LEU A 306 6.12 -3.30 -3.65
C LEU A 306 7.39 -3.72 -4.42
N ASN A 307 7.82 -2.93 -5.40
CA ASN A 307 9.13 -3.12 -6.02
C ASN A 307 10.24 -2.62 -5.10
N ILE A 308 9.99 -1.51 -4.43
CA ILE A 308 10.86 -0.93 -3.39
C ILE A 308 10.02 -0.51 -2.19
N ASP A 309 10.63 -0.56 -1.00
CA ASP A 309 10.08 0.02 0.22
C ASP A 309 10.17 1.56 0.22
N ASP A 310 9.73 2.20 1.28
CA ASP A 310 9.78 3.67 1.40
C ASP A 310 11.17 4.22 1.79
N GLU A 311 12.18 3.36 1.87
CA GLU A 311 13.60 3.72 2.02
C GLU A 311 14.42 3.47 0.74
N GLY A 312 13.73 2.99 -0.33
CA GLY A 312 14.32 2.73 -1.64
C GLY A 312 15.01 1.36 -1.74
N ASN A 313 14.78 0.45 -0.80
CA ASN A 313 15.33 -0.90 -0.86
C ASN A 313 14.38 -1.83 -1.62
N PRO A 314 14.91 -2.81 -2.38
CA PRO A 314 14.09 -3.88 -2.96
C PRO A 314 13.33 -4.64 -1.89
N THR A 315 12.06 -4.98 -2.16
CA THR A 315 11.31 -5.85 -1.27
C THR A 315 11.70 -7.31 -1.44
N GLU A 316 11.52 -8.08 -0.39
CA GLU A 316 11.94 -9.48 -0.30
C GLU A 316 10.82 -10.37 0.23
N SER A 317 11.03 -11.68 0.15
CA SER A 317 10.25 -12.68 0.89
C SER A 317 11.04 -13.10 2.13
N THR A 318 10.60 -12.66 3.30
CA THR A 318 11.30 -12.80 4.56
C THR A 318 10.60 -13.79 5.49
N VAL A 319 11.29 -14.84 5.90
CA VAL A 319 10.78 -15.78 6.91
C VAL A 319 10.91 -15.14 8.29
N LEU A 320 9.79 -14.80 8.92
CA LEU A 320 9.74 -14.19 10.26
C LEU A 320 9.82 -15.24 11.37
N ILE A 321 9.03 -16.31 11.22
CA ILE A 321 8.97 -17.44 12.14
C ILE A 321 9.09 -18.72 11.32
N ALA A 322 10.08 -19.57 11.62
CA ALA A 322 10.23 -20.87 11.00
C ALA A 322 10.05 -21.96 12.03
N VAL A 323 9.05 -22.85 11.82
CA VAL A 323 8.78 -24.00 12.72
C VAL A 323 8.77 -23.55 14.18
N SER A 324 8.19 -22.36 14.46
CA SER A 324 8.05 -21.70 15.77
C SER A 324 9.26 -20.94 16.31
N TYR A 325 10.40 -20.99 15.66
CA TYR A 325 11.56 -20.22 16.08
C TYR A 325 11.56 -18.86 15.38
N THR A 326 11.73 -17.79 16.13
CA THR A 326 11.91 -16.44 15.58
C THR A 326 13.21 -16.40 14.78
N HIS A 327 13.11 -16.16 13.47
CA HIS A 327 14.29 -16.14 12.60
C HIS A 327 14.86 -14.75 12.41
N LEU A 328 13.98 -13.77 12.18
CA LEU A 328 14.36 -12.38 11.90
C LEU A 328 13.30 -11.45 12.50
N THR A 329 13.73 -10.30 12.96
CA THR A 329 12.87 -9.13 13.03
C THR A 329 12.75 -8.57 11.63
N LEU A 330 11.57 -8.03 11.25
CA LEU A 330 11.46 -7.27 10.02
C LEU A 330 12.57 -6.22 9.99
N PRO A 331 13.35 -6.14 8.91
CA PRO A 331 14.41 -5.14 8.83
C PRO A 331 13.77 -3.76 8.88
N THR A 332 13.87 -3.12 10.01
CA THR A 332 13.76 -1.68 10.06
C THR A 332 15.17 -1.18 9.91
N ILE A 333 15.49 -0.81 8.71
CA ILE A 333 16.67 -0.04 8.47
C ILE A 333 16.38 1.30 9.14
N TYR A 334 16.88 1.46 10.36
CA TYR A 334 16.84 2.74 11.08
C TYR A 334 15.48 3.43 11.15
N SER A 335 14.41 2.70 11.48
CA SER A 335 13.22 3.40 11.95
C SER A 335 13.51 3.98 13.32
N VAL A 336 13.56 5.24 13.35
CA VAL A 336 13.69 6.09 14.51
C VAL A 336 12.34 6.28 15.16
#